data_2b5108ffedf6cb15e9eb278611aa6dd7
#
_entry.id   2b5108ffedf6cb15e9eb278611aa6dd7
#
_cell.length_a   1.000
_cell.length_b   1.000
_cell.length_c   1.000
_cell.angle_alpha   90.00
_cell.angle_beta   90.00
_cell.angle_gamma   90.00
#
_symmetry.space_group_name_H-M   'P 1'
#
loop_
_entity.id
_entity.type
_entity.pdbx_description
1 polymer ?
#
loop_
_entity_poly.entity_id
_entity_poly.type
_entity_poly.pdbx_seq_one_letter_code
_entity_poly.pdbx_strand_id
1 'polypeptide(L)'
;MTRKGQALSVLIVSTLAFTVCFMVWMMFGVIGIPIKKALNLNATEFGLLTATPVLTGSLIRVPLGIWTDRFGGRIVMTVLMAITVPAIWLMGYATAYWHFLVIGLFVGLAGGSFSVGTPYVARWFPKSNQGFAMGVYGAGNSGAAVNKFVAPALLVAFGWTMVPQVYAAIMLGTVVLFWMFSHSDPTHLVPANTRFSDQLKMLREPKVLKYCQYYSIVFGGYVALSLWMVQYYVGEFGLDIRAAALLAACFSLPGGVLRAVGGWLSDKYGAHSVTWWVLWVSWICLFLLSYPQTDFTITTTNGPRTFHVGLNVYAFTALMFLLGIAWAFGKASVFKYISDDYPTNIGTVSGIVGLAGGLGGFVLPIMFGALMDLTGIRSSAFMLMYGVVWVSLIWMYWTEVRRTELMGRNATEFALKG
;
A
#
# COMPACT_ATOMS: atom_id res chain seq x y z
N MET A 1 23.70 24.35 -11.40
CA MET A 1 22.86 23.25 -11.98
C MET A 1 21.76 23.86 -12.83
N THR A 2 21.50 23.33 -14.02
CA THR A 2 20.35 23.74 -14.84
C THR A 2 19.04 23.37 -14.16
N ARG A 3 17.92 24.08 -14.46
CA ARG A 3 16.59 23.75 -13.89
C ARG A 3 16.18 22.29 -14.14
N LYS A 4 16.55 21.74 -15.31
CA LYS A 4 16.33 20.30 -15.60
C LYS A 4 17.15 19.39 -14.67
N GLY A 5 18.40 19.74 -14.39
CA GLY A 5 19.25 18.99 -13.45
C GLY A 5 18.71 19.05 -12.02
N GLN A 6 18.18 20.19 -11.57
CA GLN A 6 17.55 20.32 -10.27
C GLN A 6 16.27 19.48 -10.18
N ALA A 7 15.42 19.49 -11.22
CA ALA A 7 14.22 18.66 -11.26
C ALA A 7 14.52 17.15 -11.17
N LEU A 8 15.55 16.71 -11.90
CA LEU A 8 15.99 15.30 -11.83
C LEU A 8 16.56 14.95 -10.46
N SER A 9 17.39 15.83 -9.87
CA SER A 9 17.91 15.65 -8.51
C SER A 9 16.78 15.53 -7.50
N VAL A 10 15.81 16.44 -7.55
CA VAL A 10 14.61 16.39 -6.67
C VAL A 10 13.86 15.08 -6.84
N LEU A 11 13.63 14.62 -8.07
CA LEU A 11 12.95 13.37 -8.33
C LEU A 11 13.69 12.18 -7.71
N ILE A 12 14.98 12.06 -7.94
CA ILE A 12 15.81 10.95 -7.46
C ILE A 12 15.83 10.92 -5.94
N VAL A 13 16.15 12.05 -5.28
CA VAL A 13 16.25 12.05 -3.81
C VAL A 13 14.91 11.94 -3.13
N SER A 14 13.82 12.43 -3.73
CA SER A 14 12.47 12.25 -3.21
C SER A 14 12.02 10.80 -3.34
N THR A 15 12.35 10.13 -4.44
CA THR A 15 12.05 8.71 -4.62
C THR A 15 12.84 7.86 -3.62
N LEU A 16 14.12 8.15 -3.40
CA LEU A 16 14.94 7.50 -2.38
C LEU A 16 14.35 7.72 -0.98
N ALA A 17 14.04 8.96 -0.63
CA ALA A 17 13.43 9.31 0.65
C ALA A 17 12.10 8.57 0.88
N PHE A 18 11.24 8.52 -0.14
CA PHE A 18 9.99 7.77 -0.06
C PHE A 18 10.22 6.27 0.07
N THR A 19 11.21 5.71 -0.64
CA THR A 19 11.56 4.28 -0.53
C THR A 19 12.00 3.94 0.89
N VAL A 20 12.88 4.75 1.50
CA VAL A 20 13.35 4.55 2.87
C VAL A 20 12.22 4.74 3.88
N CYS A 21 11.40 5.77 3.73
CA CYS A 21 10.23 5.98 4.57
C CYS A 21 9.26 4.78 4.50
N PHE A 22 9.03 4.25 3.31
CA PHE A 22 8.14 3.11 3.12
C PHE A 22 8.75 1.81 3.66
N MET A 23 10.06 1.62 3.53
CA MET A 23 10.81 0.52 4.13
C MET A 23 10.65 0.51 5.65
N VAL A 24 10.84 1.65 6.30
CA VAL A 24 10.67 1.83 7.75
C VAL A 24 9.23 1.58 8.16
N TRP A 25 8.28 2.11 7.40
CA TRP A 25 6.86 1.96 7.66
C TRP A 25 6.39 0.49 7.64
N MET A 26 7.03 -0.35 6.82
CA MET A 26 6.74 -1.79 6.69
C MET A 26 7.59 -2.68 7.61
N MET A 27 8.42 -2.12 8.47
CA MET A 27 9.40 -2.83 9.29
C MET A 27 8.77 -3.94 10.14
N PHE A 28 7.61 -3.69 10.75
CA PHE A 28 6.92 -4.67 11.59
C PHE A 28 6.45 -5.93 10.86
N GLY A 29 6.31 -5.90 9.55
CA GLY A 29 6.03 -7.09 8.75
C GLY A 29 7.11 -8.17 8.84
N VAL A 30 8.31 -7.81 9.27
CA VAL A 30 9.44 -8.74 9.47
C VAL A 30 9.81 -8.86 10.95
N ILE A 31 10.16 -7.74 11.61
CA ILE A 31 10.57 -7.80 13.04
C ILE A 31 9.42 -8.16 13.98
N GLY A 32 8.18 -7.96 13.55
CA GLY A 32 7.01 -8.37 14.33
C GLY A 32 6.94 -9.87 14.60
N ILE A 33 7.56 -10.71 13.76
CA ILE A 33 7.55 -12.18 13.93
C ILE A 33 8.32 -12.60 15.20
N PRO A 34 9.60 -12.24 15.40
CA PRO A 34 10.29 -12.54 16.64
C PRO A 34 9.66 -11.84 17.86
N ILE A 35 9.13 -10.62 17.71
CA ILE A 35 8.42 -9.90 18.78
C ILE A 35 7.16 -10.68 19.20
N LYS A 36 6.37 -11.15 18.24
CA LYS A 36 5.20 -12.02 18.49
C LYS A 36 5.58 -13.24 19.32
N LYS A 37 6.67 -13.91 18.94
CA LYS A 37 7.15 -15.10 19.65
C LYS A 37 7.64 -14.77 21.05
N ALA A 38 8.40 -13.66 21.22
CA ALA A 38 8.95 -13.26 22.51
C ALA A 38 7.88 -12.83 23.52
N LEU A 39 6.81 -12.17 23.04
CA LEU A 39 5.71 -11.67 23.88
C LEU A 39 4.48 -12.59 23.89
N ASN A 40 4.53 -13.73 23.22
CA ASN A 40 3.42 -14.70 23.14
C ASN A 40 2.12 -14.08 22.57
N LEU A 41 2.23 -13.19 21.59
CA LEU A 41 1.07 -12.50 21.01
C LEU A 41 0.21 -13.45 20.18
N ASN A 42 -1.11 -13.29 20.30
CA ASN A 42 -2.05 -13.92 19.39
C ASN A 42 -2.02 -13.29 17.98
N ALA A 43 -2.82 -13.79 17.04
CA ALA A 43 -2.79 -13.28 15.67
C ALA A 43 -3.42 -11.88 15.56
N THR A 44 -4.44 -11.58 16.36
CA THR A 44 -5.06 -10.25 16.43
C THR A 44 -4.08 -9.19 16.97
N GLU A 45 -3.38 -9.51 18.06
CA GLU A 45 -2.35 -8.64 18.64
C GLU A 45 -1.20 -8.39 17.66
N PHE A 46 -0.78 -9.42 16.93
CA PHE A 46 0.20 -9.25 15.86
C PHE A 46 -0.33 -8.37 14.72
N GLY A 47 -1.60 -8.54 14.34
CA GLY A 47 -2.28 -7.68 13.35
C GLY A 47 -2.27 -6.22 13.79
N LEU A 48 -2.61 -5.94 15.05
CA LEU A 48 -2.58 -4.59 15.62
C LEU A 48 -1.16 -4.03 15.69
N LEU A 49 -0.18 -4.84 16.10
CA LEU A 49 1.23 -4.46 16.14
C LEU A 49 1.72 -3.97 14.77
N THR A 50 1.47 -4.76 13.73
CA THR A 50 1.92 -4.46 12.37
C THR A 50 1.16 -3.29 11.75
N ALA A 51 -0.12 -3.13 12.09
CA ALA A 51 -1.00 -2.10 11.58
C ALA A 51 -0.80 -0.72 12.26
N THR A 52 -0.32 -0.68 13.50
CA THR A 52 -0.22 0.56 14.29
C THR A 52 0.52 1.69 13.56
N PRO A 53 1.69 1.49 12.91
CA PRO A 53 2.31 2.54 12.12
C PRO A 53 1.46 3.02 10.95
N VAL A 54 0.59 2.14 10.42
CA VAL A 54 -0.25 2.48 9.27
C VAL A 54 -1.33 3.49 9.64
N LEU A 55 -1.81 3.45 10.88
CA LEU A 55 -2.82 4.39 11.37
C LEU A 55 -2.32 5.84 11.29
N THR A 56 -1.22 6.14 11.95
CA THR A 56 -0.66 7.51 11.96
C THR A 56 -0.14 7.92 10.59
N GLY A 57 0.49 7.01 9.85
CA GLY A 57 0.93 7.26 8.48
C GLY A 57 -0.23 7.61 7.54
N SER A 58 -1.43 7.13 7.82
CA SER A 58 -2.63 7.46 7.07
C SER A 58 -3.23 8.81 7.48
N LEU A 59 -3.40 9.02 8.78
CA LEU A 59 -4.02 10.23 9.33
C LEU A 59 -3.19 11.50 9.05
N ILE A 60 -1.87 11.39 9.16
CA ILE A 60 -0.95 12.54 8.97
C ILE A 60 -0.88 13.04 7.52
N ARG A 61 -1.37 12.27 6.53
CA ARG A 61 -1.32 12.63 5.11
C ARG A 61 -1.98 13.97 4.81
N VAL A 62 -3.11 14.22 5.45
CA VAL A 62 -3.88 15.44 5.21
C VAL A 62 -3.14 16.68 5.74
N PRO A 63 -2.73 16.77 7.01
CA PRO A 63 -1.96 17.91 7.48
C PRO A 63 -0.61 18.06 6.75
N LEU A 64 0.07 16.97 6.40
CA LEU A 64 1.32 17.04 5.65
C LEU A 64 1.14 17.62 4.25
N GLY A 65 0.04 17.31 3.56
CA GLY A 65 -0.30 17.94 2.29
C GLY A 65 -0.44 19.46 2.43
N ILE A 66 -1.20 19.92 3.43
CA ILE A 66 -1.39 21.35 3.73
C ILE A 66 -0.04 22.02 4.07
N TRP A 67 0.76 21.39 4.91
CA TRP A 67 2.07 21.95 5.28
C TRP A 67 3.04 21.99 4.09
N THR A 68 2.96 21.02 3.19
CA THR A 68 3.77 21.02 1.96
C THR A 68 3.41 22.20 1.05
N ASP A 69 2.13 22.54 0.96
CA ASP A 69 1.67 23.71 0.20
C ASP A 69 2.10 25.03 0.86
N ARG A 70 2.20 25.07 2.17
CA ARG A 70 2.55 26.26 2.93
C ARG A 70 4.06 26.48 3.10
N PHE A 71 4.80 25.41 3.42
CA PHE A 71 6.21 25.49 3.81
C PHE A 71 7.16 24.93 2.75
N GLY A 72 6.63 24.28 1.71
CA GLY A 72 7.41 23.62 0.65
C GLY A 72 7.82 22.19 1.00
N GLY A 73 7.90 21.36 -0.03
CA GLY A 73 8.17 19.92 0.12
C GLY A 73 9.52 19.61 0.71
N ARG A 74 10.55 20.42 0.40
CA ARG A 74 11.90 20.22 0.93
C ARG A 74 11.93 20.27 2.46
N ILE A 75 11.35 21.31 3.06
CA ILE A 75 11.35 21.48 4.52
C ILE A 75 10.49 20.41 5.17
N VAL A 76 9.26 20.22 4.69
CA VAL A 76 8.31 19.28 5.30
C VAL A 76 8.82 17.85 5.25
N MET A 77 9.40 17.39 4.13
CA MET A 77 9.98 16.04 4.00
C MET A 77 11.17 15.86 4.95
N THR A 78 12.07 16.84 5.01
CA THR A 78 13.24 16.79 5.92
C THR A 78 12.81 16.68 7.37
N VAL A 79 11.88 17.55 7.81
CA VAL A 79 11.37 17.55 9.18
C VAL A 79 10.64 16.24 9.49
N LEU A 80 9.81 15.75 8.58
CA LEU A 80 9.10 14.47 8.73
C LEU A 80 10.07 13.32 8.98
N MET A 81 11.09 13.17 8.13
CA MET A 81 12.10 12.13 8.28
C MET A 81 12.91 12.31 9.57
N ALA A 82 13.35 13.54 9.88
CA ALA A 82 14.15 13.81 11.06
C ALA A 82 13.42 13.49 12.37
N ILE A 83 12.12 13.81 12.46
CA ILE A 83 11.31 13.51 13.65
C ILE A 83 11.10 12.00 13.83
N THR A 84 11.09 11.21 12.74
CA THR A 84 10.93 9.75 12.85
C THR A 84 12.20 9.03 13.31
N VAL A 85 13.38 9.60 13.10
CA VAL A 85 14.67 8.95 13.49
C VAL A 85 14.71 8.52 14.96
N PRO A 86 14.40 9.39 15.95
CA PRO A 86 14.41 8.98 17.36
C PRO A 86 13.43 7.84 17.66
N ALA A 87 12.24 7.87 17.06
CA ALA A 87 11.25 6.81 17.25
C ALA A 87 11.74 5.47 16.69
N ILE A 88 12.33 5.47 15.49
CA ILE A 88 12.90 4.27 14.89
C ILE A 88 14.03 3.71 15.81
N TRP A 89 14.90 4.57 16.29
CA TRP A 89 15.98 4.17 17.19
C TRP A 89 15.48 3.57 18.49
N LEU A 90 14.50 4.22 19.14
CA LEU A 90 13.90 3.77 20.40
C LEU A 90 13.17 2.43 20.26
N MET A 91 12.72 2.06 19.07
CA MET A 91 12.08 0.78 18.81
C MET A 91 12.96 -0.42 19.20
N GLY A 92 14.28 -0.31 19.02
CA GLY A 92 15.22 -1.37 19.41
C GLY A 92 15.32 -1.63 20.92
N TYR A 93 14.79 -0.74 21.75
CA TYR A 93 14.79 -0.84 23.22
C TYR A 93 13.41 -1.18 23.78
N ALA A 94 12.40 -1.35 22.94
CA ALA A 94 11.06 -1.71 23.37
C ALA A 94 11.03 -3.16 23.93
N THR A 95 10.42 -3.33 25.09
CA THR A 95 10.34 -4.62 25.81
C THR A 95 8.93 -5.10 26.07
N ALA A 96 7.97 -4.19 26.15
CA ALA A 96 6.55 -4.51 26.39
C ALA A 96 5.71 -4.21 25.14
N TYR A 97 4.59 -4.93 24.98
CA TYR A 97 3.70 -4.78 23.83
C TYR A 97 3.27 -3.34 23.59
N TRP A 98 2.87 -2.63 24.64
CA TRP A 98 2.44 -1.23 24.52
C TRP A 98 3.58 -0.27 24.12
N HIS A 99 4.86 -0.58 24.43
CA HIS A 99 6.01 0.19 23.92
C HIS A 99 6.04 0.17 22.40
N PHE A 100 5.86 -1.02 21.81
CA PHE A 100 5.84 -1.17 20.35
C PHE A 100 4.68 -0.42 19.71
N LEU A 101 3.51 -0.42 20.34
CA LEU A 101 2.35 0.31 19.83
C LEU A 101 2.59 1.82 19.86
N VAL A 102 3.01 2.36 21.01
CA VAL A 102 3.24 3.82 21.16
C VAL A 102 4.36 4.29 20.24
N ILE A 103 5.51 3.63 20.26
CA ILE A 103 6.64 4.00 19.38
C ILE A 103 6.24 3.79 17.91
N GLY A 104 5.48 2.73 17.61
CA GLY A 104 4.95 2.44 16.28
C GLY A 104 4.09 3.56 15.71
N LEU A 105 3.31 4.26 16.54
CA LEU A 105 2.56 5.45 16.10
C LEU A 105 3.50 6.57 15.62
N PHE A 106 4.62 6.80 16.27
CA PHE A 106 5.60 7.81 15.84
C PHE A 106 6.39 7.36 14.60
N VAL A 107 6.80 6.10 14.53
CA VAL A 107 7.41 5.50 13.33
C VAL A 107 6.45 5.61 12.14
N GLY A 108 5.16 5.49 12.41
CA GLY A 108 4.09 5.61 11.42
C GLY A 108 4.08 6.92 10.64
N LEU A 109 4.58 8.01 11.22
CA LEU A 109 4.68 9.31 10.53
C LEU A 109 5.39 9.21 9.17
N ALA A 110 6.36 8.31 9.04
CA ALA A 110 7.06 8.04 7.78
C ALA A 110 6.10 7.70 6.61
N GLY A 111 4.96 7.06 6.90
CA GLY A 111 3.92 6.74 5.91
C GLY A 111 3.24 7.95 5.27
N GLY A 112 3.40 9.14 5.86
CA GLY A 112 2.92 10.40 5.31
C GLY A 112 3.79 10.98 4.18
N SER A 113 4.99 10.44 3.95
CA SER A 113 5.95 10.93 2.95
C SER A 113 5.40 10.98 1.52
N PHE A 114 4.47 10.09 1.17
CA PHE A 114 3.80 10.12 -0.13
C PHE A 114 3.04 11.43 -0.36
N SER A 115 2.34 11.95 0.64
CA SER A 115 1.57 13.18 0.53
C SER A 115 2.44 14.44 0.46
N VAL A 116 3.67 14.37 0.96
CA VAL A 116 4.65 15.46 0.85
C VAL A 116 5.31 15.46 -0.52
N GLY A 117 5.82 14.31 -0.94
CA GLY A 117 6.61 14.22 -2.17
C GLY A 117 5.79 14.34 -3.44
N THR A 118 4.51 13.89 -3.42
CA THR A 118 3.63 13.99 -4.59
C THR A 118 3.50 15.44 -5.09
N PRO A 119 3.02 16.43 -4.33
CA PRO A 119 2.95 17.80 -4.79
C PRO A 119 4.33 18.43 -4.98
N TYR A 120 5.32 18.07 -4.15
CA TYR A 120 6.66 18.58 -4.27
C TYR A 120 7.32 18.22 -5.61
N VAL A 121 7.32 16.96 -5.98
CA VAL A 121 7.87 16.48 -7.26
C VAL A 121 7.07 17.04 -8.44
N ALA A 122 5.74 17.05 -8.34
CA ALA A 122 4.87 17.53 -9.42
C ALA A 122 5.19 18.99 -9.83
N ARG A 123 5.54 19.87 -8.88
CA ARG A 123 5.90 21.28 -9.15
C ARG A 123 7.20 21.47 -9.95
N TRP A 124 8.06 20.47 -9.96
CA TRP A 124 9.33 20.51 -10.70
C TRP A 124 9.20 20.11 -12.17
N PHE A 125 8.09 19.47 -12.55
CA PHE A 125 7.88 18.94 -13.90
C PHE A 125 6.72 19.63 -14.60
N PRO A 126 6.85 19.92 -15.94
CA PRO A 126 5.75 20.42 -16.73
C PRO A 126 4.63 19.39 -16.80
N LYS A 127 3.38 19.85 -17.02
CA LYS A 127 2.19 18.99 -17.07
C LYS A 127 2.33 17.76 -17.99
N SER A 128 3.05 17.93 -19.12
CA SER A 128 3.34 16.85 -20.07
C SER A 128 4.16 15.70 -19.50
N ASN A 129 5.00 15.94 -18.48
CA ASN A 129 5.93 14.97 -17.92
C ASN A 129 5.62 14.62 -16.45
N GLN A 130 4.56 15.20 -15.88
CA GLN A 130 4.18 14.93 -14.49
C GLN A 130 3.80 13.47 -14.26
N GLY A 131 3.11 12.82 -15.22
CA GLY A 131 2.75 11.41 -15.13
C GLY A 131 3.96 10.50 -14.96
N PHE A 132 5.02 10.74 -15.77
CA PHE A 132 6.28 10.01 -15.65
C PHE A 132 6.94 10.25 -14.28
N ALA A 133 7.08 11.51 -13.86
CA ALA A 133 7.70 11.87 -12.59
C ALA A 133 6.95 11.26 -11.40
N MET A 134 5.62 11.28 -11.43
CA MET A 134 4.76 10.66 -10.40
C MET A 134 4.84 9.13 -10.40
N GLY A 135 5.01 8.53 -11.58
CA GLY A 135 5.25 7.09 -11.71
C GLY A 135 6.56 6.67 -11.07
N VAL A 136 7.65 7.39 -11.36
CA VAL A 136 8.97 7.16 -10.76
C VAL A 136 8.94 7.38 -9.24
N TYR A 137 8.36 8.50 -8.79
CA TYR A 137 8.19 8.75 -7.36
C TYR A 137 7.37 7.65 -6.68
N GLY A 138 6.28 7.23 -7.31
CA GLY A 138 5.40 6.17 -6.81
C GLY A 138 6.08 4.79 -6.69
N ALA A 139 7.17 4.56 -7.45
CA ALA A 139 7.98 3.35 -7.32
C ALA A 139 8.66 3.22 -5.95
N GLY A 140 8.72 4.30 -5.15
CA GLY A 140 9.16 4.26 -3.75
C GLY A 140 8.33 3.32 -2.85
N ASN A 141 7.12 2.93 -3.26
CA ASN A 141 6.38 1.83 -2.61
C ASN A 141 7.17 0.51 -2.60
N SER A 142 8.19 0.34 -3.46
CA SER A 142 9.12 -0.80 -3.42
C SER A 142 9.92 -0.90 -2.12
N GLY A 143 9.92 0.14 -1.26
CA GLY A 143 10.44 0.08 0.10
C GLY A 143 9.88 -1.11 0.91
N ALA A 144 8.64 -1.55 0.62
CA ALA A 144 8.10 -2.79 1.19
C ALA A 144 8.89 -4.04 0.80
N ALA A 145 9.40 -4.11 -0.44
CA ALA A 145 10.27 -5.20 -0.88
C ALA A 145 11.69 -5.03 -0.32
N VAL A 146 12.22 -3.81 -0.32
CA VAL A 146 13.54 -3.50 0.27
C VAL A 146 13.58 -3.95 1.73
N ASN A 147 12.54 -3.68 2.51
CA ASN A 147 12.41 -4.18 3.89
C ASN A 147 12.54 -5.71 3.96
N LYS A 148 11.94 -6.44 3.01
CA LYS A 148 11.98 -7.91 2.98
C LYS A 148 13.34 -8.50 2.58
N PHE A 149 14.20 -7.70 1.94
CA PHE A 149 15.59 -8.10 1.68
C PHE A 149 16.52 -7.73 2.85
N VAL A 150 16.38 -6.53 3.39
CA VAL A 150 17.31 -5.97 4.39
C VAL A 150 17.00 -6.47 5.80
N ALA A 151 15.74 -6.40 6.25
CA ALA A 151 15.38 -6.73 7.63
C ALA A 151 15.69 -8.20 8.01
N PRO A 152 15.37 -9.23 7.20
CA PRO A 152 15.70 -10.61 7.55
C PRO A 152 17.22 -10.87 7.60
N ALA A 153 17.99 -10.21 6.74
CA ALA A 153 19.46 -10.33 6.76
C ALA A 153 20.03 -9.79 8.06
N LEU A 154 19.60 -8.61 8.49
CA LEU A 154 20.01 -8.00 9.76
C LEU A 154 19.51 -8.80 10.97
N LEU A 155 18.26 -9.26 10.91
CA LEU A 155 17.64 -10.03 11.98
C LEU A 155 18.40 -11.33 12.26
N VAL A 156 18.78 -12.06 11.22
CA VAL A 156 19.50 -13.33 11.38
C VAL A 156 20.95 -13.11 11.80
N ALA A 157 21.59 -12.02 11.34
CA ALA A 157 23.00 -11.73 11.65
C ALA A 157 23.18 -11.12 13.06
N PHE A 158 22.27 -10.23 13.49
CA PHE A 158 22.47 -9.38 14.66
C PHE A 158 21.27 -9.36 15.63
N GLY A 159 20.21 -10.10 15.33
CA GLY A 159 18.96 -10.04 16.09
C GLY A 159 18.03 -8.90 15.64
N TRP A 160 16.77 -8.98 16.09
CA TRP A 160 15.73 -8.05 15.64
C TRP A 160 15.93 -6.61 16.14
N THR A 161 16.58 -6.41 17.30
CA THR A 161 16.83 -5.09 17.90
C THR A 161 17.75 -4.21 17.05
N MET A 162 18.65 -4.83 16.28
CA MET A 162 19.55 -4.11 15.38
C MET A 162 18.85 -3.59 14.13
N VAL A 163 17.73 -4.19 13.74
CA VAL A 163 16.99 -3.75 12.52
C VAL A 163 16.55 -2.29 12.64
N PRO A 164 15.80 -1.88 13.68
CA PRO A 164 15.41 -0.48 13.83
C PRO A 164 16.62 0.46 14.01
N GLN A 165 17.69 0.03 14.68
CA GLN A 165 18.89 0.86 14.84
C GLN A 165 19.58 1.16 13.50
N VAL A 166 19.75 0.14 12.67
CA VAL A 166 20.30 0.31 11.31
C VAL A 166 19.35 1.16 10.45
N TYR A 167 18.03 0.94 10.57
CA TYR A 167 17.04 1.74 9.85
C TYR A 167 17.04 3.21 10.27
N ALA A 168 17.23 3.49 11.55
CA ALA A 168 17.41 4.87 12.03
C ALA A 168 18.67 5.53 11.44
N ALA A 169 19.78 4.79 11.34
CA ALA A 169 21.00 5.29 10.70
C ALA A 169 20.81 5.53 9.20
N ILE A 170 20.13 4.62 8.49
CA ILE A 170 19.77 4.78 7.08
C ILE A 170 18.85 6.01 6.89
N MET A 171 17.84 6.18 7.76
CA MET A 171 16.93 7.32 7.71
C MET A 171 17.69 8.62 7.94
N LEU A 172 18.59 8.68 8.94
CA LEU A 172 19.41 9.86 9.21
C LEU A 172 20.30 10.20 8.00
N GLY A 173 20.98 9.20 7.42
CA GLY A 173 21.74 9.39 6.18
C GLY A 173 20.85 9.90 5.02
N THR A 174 19.63 9.40 4.93
CA THR A 174 18.65 9.85 3.92
C THR A 174 18.23 11.30 4.16
N VAL A 175 18.04 11.72 5.42
CA VAL A 175 17.77 13.14 5.77
C VAL A 175 18.90 14.04 5.25
N VAL A 176 20.15 13.67 5.52
CA VAL A 176 21.32 14.44 5.05
C VAL A 176 21.38 14.51 3.53
N LEU A 177 21.28 13.35 2.86
CA LEU A 177 21.30 13.29 1.38
C LEU A 177 20.14 14.07 0.78
N PHE A 178 18.94 13.94 1.34
CA PHE A 178 17.79 14.68 0.86
C PHE A 178 17.99 16.20 1.01
N TRP A 179 18.46 16.65 2.15
CA TRP A 179 18.75 18.08 2.36
C TRP A 179 19.81 18.62 1.43
N MET A 180 20.86 17.86 1.15
CA MET A 180 21.97 18.29 0.26
C MET A 180 21.54 18.39 -1.21
N PHE A 181 20.73 17.45 -1.69
CA PHE A 181 20.42 17.32 -3.12
C PHE A 181 19.00 17.75 -3.51
N SER A 182 18.13 18.04 -2.53
CA SER A 182 16.83 18.63 -2.80
C SER A 182 16.92 20.15 -2.95
N HIS A 183 15.96 20.73 -3.64
CA HIS A 183 15.89 22.17 -3.90
C HIS A 183 14.56 22.72 -3.43
N SER A 184 14.52 24.02 -3.07
CA SER A 184 13.27 24.70 -2.71
C SER A 184 12.30 24.72 -3.88
N ASP A 185 10.99 24.71 -3.59
CA ASP A 185 9.96 24.70 -4.62
C ASP A 185 10.16 25.84 -5.62
N PRO A 186 10.03 25.56 -6.94
CA PRO A 186 10.30 26.54 -7.99
C PRO A 186 9.19 27.58 -8.19
N THR A 187 8.03 27.36 -7.57
CA THR A 187 6.85 28.22 -7.67
C THR A 187 6.54 28.85 -6.32
N HIS A 188 5.92 30.05 -6.35
CA HIS A 188 5.40 30.65 -5.12
C HIS A 188 4.36 29.71 -4.50
N LEU A 189 4.59 29.40 -3.23
CA LEU A 189 3.69 28.56 -2.45
C LEU A 189 2.42 29.38 -2.15
N VAL A 190 1.30 28.97 -2.72
CA VAL A 190 0.00 29.56 -2.39
C VAL A 190 -0.62 28.65 -1.34
N PRO A 191 -0.88 29.16 -0.12
CA PRO A 191 -1.59 28.38 0.87
C PRO A 191 -2.93 27.95 0.30
N ALA A 192 -3.16 26.65 0.21
CA ALA A 192 -4.48 26.14 -0.13
C ALA A 192 -5.46 26.62 0.96
N ASN A 193 -6.44 27.40 0.57
CA ASN A 193 -7.47 27.94 1.46
C ASN A 193 -8.52 26.86 1.85
N THR A 194 -8.18 25.58 1.62
CA THR A 194 -9.03 24.43 1.87
C THR A 194 -8.97 24.04 3.34
N ARG A 195 -10.08 24.29 4.05
CA ARG A 195 -10.25 23.81 5.42
C ARG A 195 -10.41 22.28 5.41
N PHE A 196 -9.89 21.61 6.42
CA PHE A 196 -10.09 20.16 6.61
C PHE A 196 -11.58 19.75 6.56
N SER A 197 -12.47 20.61 7.10
CA SER A 197 -13.92 20.42 7.03
C SER A 197 -14.47 20.35 5.61
N ASP A 198 -13.87 21.10 4.67
CA ASP A 198 -14.35 21.11 3.29
C ASP A 198 -13.90 19.86 2.53
N GLN A 199 -12.77 19.30 2.90
CA GLN A 199 -12.32 17.99 2.41
C GLN A 199 -13.29 16.89 2.86
N LEU A 200 -13.71 16.89 4.12
CA LEU A 200 -14.66 15.88 4.64
C LEU A 200 -16.04 15.95 3.97
N LYS A 201 -16.47 17.12 3.46
CA LYS A 201 -17.72 17.21 2.68
C LYS A 201 -17.71 16.37 1.42
N MET A 202 -16.53 16.18 0.79
CA MET A 202 -16.37 15.34 -0.40
C MET A 202 -16.64 13.85 -0.13
N LEU A 203 -16.55 13.38 1.13
CA LEU A 203 -16.96 12.03 1.52
C LEU A 203 -18.46 11.76 1.33
N ARG A 204 -19.28 12.79 1.16
CA ARG A 204 -20.72 12.65 0.86
C ARG A 204 -20.99 12.33 -0.61
N GLU A 205 -19.99 12.47 -1.47
CA GLU A 205 -20.14 12.14 -2.89
C GLU A 205 -19.98 10.65 -3.15
N PRO A 206 -20.99 9.96 -3.74
CA PRO A 206 -20.94 8.52 -4.00
C PRO A 206 -19.74 8.09 -4.86
N LYS A 207 -19.32 8.94 -5.79
CA LYS A 207 -18.13 8.66 -6.62
C LYS A 207 -16.86 8.62 -5.80
N VAL A 208 -16.68 9.56 -4.85
CA VAL A 208 -15.52 9.61 -3.97
C VAL A 208 -15.48 8.40 -3.05
N LEU A 209 -16.62 7.99 -2.48
CA LEU A 209 -16.74 6.77 -1.68
C LEU A 209 -16.34 5.53 -2.49
N LYS A 210 -16.76 5.45 -3.74
CA LYS A 210 -16.39 4.36 -4.65
C LYS A 210 -14.87 4.30 -4.86
N TYR A 211 -14.21 5.44 -5.09
CA TYR A 211 -12.75 5.48 -5.24
C TYR A 211 -12.03 5.16 -3.94
N CYS A 212 -12.59 5.57 -2.80
CA CYS A 212 -12.11 5.14 -1.47
C CYS A 212 -12.16 3.62 -1.34
N GLN A 213 -13.26 2.98 -1.74
CA GLN A 213 -13.42 1.53 -1.71
C GLN A 213 -12.39 0.84 -2.63
N TYR A 214 -12.24 1.29 -3.88
CA TYR A 214 -11.27 0.69 -4.79
C TYR A 214 -9.84 0.84 -4.27
N TYR A 215 -9.50 2.02 -3.75
CA TYR A 215 -8.15 2.27 -3.24
C TYR A 215 -7.86 1.53 -1.93
N SER A 216 -8.89 1.29 -1.11
CA SER A 216 -8.77 0.45 0.08
C SER A 216 -8.38 -0.99 -0.26
N ILE A 217 -8.76 -1.50 -1.43
CA ILE A 217 -8.32 -2.82 -1.90
C ILE A 217 -6.90 -2.75 -2.44
N VAL A 218 -6.69 -1.95 -3.49
CA VAL A 218 -5.44 -2.01 -4.26
C VAL A 218 -4.25 -1.40 -3.52
N PHE A 219 -4.47 -0.46 -2.61
CA PHE A 219 -3.42 0.12 -1.75
C PHE A 219 -3.53 -0.41 -0.32
N GLY A 220 -4.69 -0.37 0.32
CA GLY A 220 -4.88 -0.88 1.67
C GLY A 220 -4.59 -2.37 1.76
N GLY A 221 -5.13 -3.16 0.84
CA GLY A 221 -4.82 -4.58 0.71
C GLY A 221 -3.35 -4.86 0.42
N TYR A 222 -2.71 -4.04 -0.45
CA TYR A 222 -1.27 -4.14 -0.71
C TYR A 222 -0.44 -3.92 0.56
N VAL A 223 -0.76 -2.91 1.36
CA VAL A 223 -0.10 -2.63 2.63
C VAL A 223 -0.33 -3.79 3.61
N ALA A 224 -1.59 -4.21 3.76
CA ALA A 224 -1.97 -5.28 4.69
C ALA A 224 -1.28 -6.61 4.36
N LEU A 225 -1.33 -7.06 3.11
CA LEU A 225 -0.65 -8.27 2.68
C LEU A 225 0.88 -8.12 2.71
N SER A 226 1.43 -6.93 2.43
CA SER A 226 2.86 -6.69 2.58
C SER A 226 3.34 -6.88 4.03
N LEU A 227 2.51 -6.53 5.01
CA LEU A 227 2.80 -6.74 6.43
C LEU A 227 2.56 -8.19 6.89
N TRP A 228 1.59 -8.88 6.28
CA TRP A 228 1.11 -10.20 6.73
C TRP A 228 1.86 -11.37 6.11
N MET A 229 2.35 -11.23 4.86
CA MET A 229 2.83 -12.36 4.06
C MET A 229 4.04 -13.08 4.61
N VAL A 230 5.00 -12.39 5.25
CA VAL A 230 6.19 -13.09 5.79
C VAL A 230 5.75 -14.08 6.88
N GLN A 231 4.88 -13.65 7.80
CA GLN A 231 4.31 -14.53 8.82
C GLN A 231 3.48 -15.68 8.19
N TYR A 232 2.74 -15.39 7.12
CA TYR A 232 1.96 -16.40 6.43
C TYR A 232 2.85 -17.50 5.86
N TYR A 233 3.91 -17.14 5.12
CA TYR A 233 4.85 -18.12 4.56
C TYR A 233 5.57 -18.94 5.65
N VAL A 234 5.95 -18.31 6.75
CA VAL A 234 6.55 -19.03 7.89
C VAL A 234 5.55 -20.02 8.50
N GLY A 235 4.33 -19.58 8.72
CA GLY A 235 3.32 -20.39 9.42
C GLY A 235 2.69 -21.47 8.56
N GLU A 236 2.38 -21.19 7.29
CA GLU A 236 1.68 -22.10 6.38
C GLU A 236 2.61 -23.11 5.71
N PHE A 237 3.76 -22.63 5.27
CA PHE A 237 4.70 -23.44 4.49
C PHE A 237 5.94 -23.86 5.29
N GLY A 238 6.05 -23.49 6.57
CA GLY A 238 7.17 -23.85 7.43
C GLY A 238 8.53 -23.29 7.01
N LEU A 239 8.53 -22.18 6.24
CA LEU A 239 9.75 -21.59 5.72
C LEU A 239 10.50 -20.80 6.80
N ASP A 240 11.82 -20.77 6.68
CA ASP A 240 12.63 -19.83 7.47
C ASP A 240 12.31 -18.37 7.04
N ILE A 241 12.64 -17.42 7.94
CA ILE A 241 12.24 -16.02 7.76
C ILE A 241 12.87 -15.36 6.53
N ARG A 242 14.07 -15.80 6.09
CA ARG A 242 14.73 -15.28 4.89
C ARG A 242 14.01 -15.74 3.63
N ALA A 243 13.75 -17.03 3.50
CA ALA A 243 13.00 -17.60 2.38
C ALA A 243 11.57 -17.03 2.31
N ALA A 244 10.88 -16.97 3.46
CA ALA A 244 9.55 -16.39 3.58
C ALA A 244 9.51 -14.93 3.11
N ALA A 245 10.48 -14.12 3.51
CA ALA A 245 10.56 -12.72 3.12
C ALA A 245 10.88 -12.55 1.62
N LEU A 246 11.77 -13.38 1.05
CA LEU A 246 12.06 -13.37 -0.39
C LEU A 246 10.83 -13.68 -1.22
N LEU A 247 10.06 -14.72 -0.85
CA LEU A 247 8.81 -15.04 -1.54
C LEU A 247 7.74 -13.97 -1.34
N ALA A 248 7.63 -13.39 -0.15
CA ALA A 248 6.74 -12.25 0.10
C ALA A 248 7.15 -10.99 -0.70
N ALA A 249 8.44 -10.83 -1.03
CA ALA A 249 8.91 -9.75 -1.89
C ALA A 249 8.41 -9.90 -3.34
N CYS A 250 8.14 -11.12 -3.82
CA CYS A 250 7.55 -11.35 -5.14
C CYS A 250 6.19 -10.67 -5.32
N PHE A 251 5.44 -10.45 -4.25
CA PHE A 251 4.23 -9.62 -4.26
C PHE A 251 4.54 -8.13 -4.18
N SER A 252 5.40 -7.75 -3.23
CA SER A 252 5.62 -6.34 -2.87
C SER A 252 6.42 -5.58 -3.92
N LEU A 253 7.38 -6.23 -4.59
CA LEU A 253 8.26 -5.60 -5.57
C LEU A 253 7.50 -5.16 -6.82
N PRO A 254 6.80 -6.06 -7.55
CA PRO A 254 6.00 -5.64 -8.70
C PRO A 254 4.89 -4.66 -8.28
N GLY A 255 4.27 -4.89 -7.13
CA GLY A 255 3.26 -4.00 -6.57
C GLY A 255 3.76 -2.58 -6.30
N GLY A 256 5.05 -2.40 -5.99
CA GLY A 256 5.69 -1.10 -5.84
C GLY A 256 6.11 -0.48 -7.16
N VAL A 257 6.90 -1.21 -7.95
CA VAL A 257 7.61 -0.67 -9.14
C VAL A 257 6.69 -0.45 -10.33
N LEU A 258 5.75 -1.38 -10.60
CA LEU A 258 4.95 -1.36 -11.84
C LEU A 258 3.81 -0.33 -11.85
N ARG A 259 3.72 0.54 -10.85
CA ARG A 259 2.71 1.59 -10.80
C ARG A 259 2.77 2.54 -12.00
N ALA A 260 3.97 2.86 -12.51
CA ALA A 260 4.14 3.69 -13.69
C ALA A 260 3.53 3.03 -14.96
N VAL A 261 3.70 1.72 -15.09
CA VAL A 261 3.08 0.94 -16.18
C VAL A 261 1.56 0.98 -16.08
N GLY A 262 1.01 0.86 -14.86
CA GLY A 262 -0.42 0.99 -14.60
C GLY A 262 -0.97 2.36 -15.00
N GLY A 263 -0.21 3.43 -14.79
CA GLY A 263 -0.54 4.79 -15.25
C GLY A 263 -0.63 4.86 -16.77
N TRP A 264 0.38 4.37 -17.46
CA TRP A 264 0.38 4.31 -18.92
C TRP A 264 -0.78 3.48 -19.50
N LEU A 265 -1.08 2.33 -18.89
CA LEU A 265 -2.24 1.52 -19.28
C LEU A 265 -3.55 2.29 -19.07
N SER A 266 -3.68 3.02 -17.97
CA SER A 266 -4.88 3.80 -17.66
C SER A 266 -5.07 4.99 -18.59
N ASP A 267 -3.98 5.60 -19.06
CA ASP A 267 -4.02 6.65 -20.08
C ASP A 267 -4.44 6.10 -21.44
N LYS A 268 -4.00 4.87 -21.79
CA LYS A 268 -4.28 4.25 -23.08
C LYS A 268 -5.66 3.63 -23.17
N TYR A 269 -6.11 2.93 -22.12
CA TYR A 269 -7.34 2.12 -22.13
C TYR A 269 -8.44 2.69 -21.24
N GLY A 270 -8.18 3.78 -20.53
CA GLY A 270 -9.10 4.40 -19.58
C GLY A 270 -9.05 3.78 -18.18
N ALA A 271 -9.29 4.60 -17.17
CA ALA A 271 -9.27 4.19 -15.76
C ALA A 271 -10.29 3.07 -15.46
N HIS A 272 -11.48 3.15 -16.07
CA HIS A 272 -12.55 2.15 -15.92
C HIS A 272 -12.09 0.76 -16.33
N SER A 273 -11.61 0.63 -17.58
CA SER A 273 -11.22 -0.67 -18.13
C SER A 273 -10.09 -1.31 -17.32
N VAL A 274 -9.07 -0.51 -16.96
CA VAL A 274 -7.93 -1.02 -16.15
C VAL A 274 -8.41 -1.47 -14.78
N THR A 275 -9.22 -0.66 -14.07
CA THR A 275 -9.74 -1.02 -12.75
C THR A 275 -10.63 -2.26 -12.80
N TRP A 276 -11.46 -2.38 -13.84
CA TRP A 276 -12.32 -3.54 -14.04
C TRP A 276 -11.52 -4.84 -14.14
N TRP A 277 -10.51 -4.86 -15.01
CA TRP A 277 -9.63 -6.03 -15.14
C TRP A 277 -8.80 -6.30 -13.90
N VAL A 278 -8.33 -5.27 -13.22
CA VAL A 278 -7.62 -5.41 -11.95
C VAL A 278 -8.49 -6.10 -10.89
N LEU A 279 -9.76 -5.70 -10.78
CA LEU A 279 -10.68 -6.31 -9.81
C LEU A 279 -11.00 -7.77 -10.19
N TRP A 280 -11.18 -8.11 -11.47
CA TRP A 280 -11.39 -9.48 -11.91
C TRP A 280 -10.18 -10.37 -11.67
N VAL A 281 -8.98 -9.92 -12.02
CA VAL A 281 -7.74 -10.65 -11.73
C VAL A 281 -7.58 -10.84 -10.23
N SER A 282 -7.84 -9.80 -9.44
CA SER A 282 -7.79 -9.87 -7.98
C SER A 282 -8.78 -10.90 -7.44
N TRP A 283 -9.99 -10.90 -7.97
CA TRP A 283 -11.04 -11.83 -7.56
C TRP A 283 -10.65 -13.29 -7.80
N ILE A 284 -10.13 -13.60 -8.99
CA ILE A 284 -9.66 -14.94 -9.35
C ILE A 284 -8.48 -15.36 -8.45
N CYS A 285 -7.47 -14.50 -8.33
CA CYS A 285 -6.30 -14.80 -7.50
C CYS A 285 -6.69 -15.03 -6.03
N LEU A 286 -7.52 -14.15 -5.47
CA LEU A 286 -7.95 -14.24 -4.08
C LEU A 286 -8.86 -15.44 -3.82
N PHE A 287 -9.70 -15.82 -4.78
CA PHE A 287 -10.49 -17.05 -4.70
C PHE A 287 -9.58 -18.27 -4.54
N LEU A 288 -8.57 -18.41 -5.42
CA LEU A 288 -7.64 -19.53 -5.36
C LEU A 288 -6.78 -19.50 -4.08
N LEU A 289 -6.31 -18.31 -3.66
CA LEU A 289 -5.52 -18.12 -2.44
C LEU A 289 -6.33 -18.36 -1.16
N SER A 290 -7.64 -18.22 -1.21
CA SER A 290 -8.52 -18.40 -0.05
C SER A 290 -8.73 -19.85 0.33
N TYR A 291 -8.40 -20.80 -0.56
CA TYR A 291 -8.58 -22.21 -0.31
C TYR A 291 -7.56 -22.73 0.73
N PRO A 292 -8.01 -23.26 1.88
CA PRO A 292 -7.11 -23.78 2.91
C PRO A 292 -6.48 -25.10 2.48
N GLN A 293 -5.34 -25.46 3.06
CA GLN A 293 -4.76 -26.80 2.94
C GLN A 293 -5.76 -27.79 3.56
N THR A 294 -6.25 -28.74 2.77
CA THR A 294 -7.35 -29.61 3.16
C THR A 294 -7.07 -31.04 2.74
N ASP A 295 -7.24 -31.97 3.67
CA ASP A 295 -7.17 -33.41 3.42
C ASP A 295 -8.59 -33.98 3.31
N PHE A 296 -8.92 -34.51 2.14
CA PHE A 296 -10.19 -35.20 1.90
C PHE A 296 -10.00 -36.70 1.98
N THR A 297 -10.72 -37.38 2.89
CA THR A 297 -10.76 -38.82 2.93
C THR A 297 -12.05 -39.33 2.28
N ILE A 298 -11.91 -40.04 1.17
CA ILE A 298 -13.01 -40.61 0.40
C ILE A 298 -13.03 -42.12 0.64
N THR A 299 -14.19 -42.67 1.02
CA THR A 299 -14.41 -44.12 1.11
C THR A 299 -14.56 -44.68 -0.32
N THR A 300 -13.62 -45.51 -0.75
CA THR A 300 -13.66 -46.20 -2.04
C THR A 300 -13.94 -47.67 -1.86
N THR A 301 -14.26 -48.39 -2.93
CA THR A 301 -14.44 -49.86 -2.94
C THR A 301 -13.22 -50.61 -2.39
N ASN A 302 -12.03 -49.98 -2.45
CA ASN A 302 -10.76 -50.55 -2.00
C ASN A 302 -10.28 -49.99 -0.66
N GLY A 303 -11.18 -49.38 0.13
CA GLY A 303 -10.90 -48.73 1.41
C GLY A 303 -10.78 -47.19 1.33
N PRO A 304 -10.59 -46.53 2.50
CA PRO A 304 -10.46 -45.09 2.53
C PRO A 304 -9.19 -44.62 1.84
N ARG A 305 -9.30 -43.57 1.01
CA ARG A 305 -8.17 -42.89 0.39
C ARG A 305 -8.20 -41.40 0.72
N THR A 306 -7.06 -40.87 1.15
CA THR A 306 -6.91 -39.44 1.48
C THR A 306 -6.24 -38.72 0.31
N PHE A 307 -6.86 -37.61 -0.10
CA PHE A 307 -6.34 -36.70 -1.12
C PHE A 307 -6.06 -35.36 -0.46
N HIS A 308 -4.84 -34.87 -0.66
CA HIS A 308 -4.47 -33.53 -0.24
C HIS A 308 -4.81 -32.53 -1.35
N VAL A 309 -5.59 -31.49 -1.00
CA VAL A 309 -5.92 -30.37 -1.90
C VAL A 309 -5.47 -29.07 -1.25
N GLY A 310 -4.57 -28.39 -1.92
CA GLY A 310 -4.02 -27.12 -1.46
C GLY A 310 -3.00 -26.56 -2.44
N LEU A 311 -2.69 -25.28 -2.29
CA LEU A 311 -1.67 -24.65 -3.13
C LEU A 311 -0.28 -25.00 -2.59
N ASN A 312 0.60 -25.46 -3.47
CA ASN A 312 2.01 -25.51 -3.11
C ASN A 312 2.60 -24.07 -3.07
N VAL A 313 3.74 -23.92 -2.42
CA VAL A 313 4.39 -22.62 -2.23
C VAL A 313 4.68 -21.87 -3.54
N TYR A 314 4.98 -22.56 -4.62
CA TYR A 314 5.29 -21.95 -5.91
C TYR A 314 4.04 -21.39 -6.59
N ALA A 315 2.97 -22.19 -6.64
CA ALA A 315 1.68 -21.75 -7.19
C ALA A 315 1.10 -20.59 -6.36
N PHE A 316 1.18 -20.67 -5.03
CA PHE A 316 0.78 -19.60 -4.12
C PHE A 316 1.57 -18.32 -4.43
N THR A 317 2.89 -18.40 -4.54
CA THR A 317 3.76 -17.23 -4.82
C THR A 317 3.50 -16.66 -6.22
N ALA A 318 3.23 -17.50 -7.22
CA ALA A 318 2.86 -17.04 -8.56
C ALA A 318 1.54 -16.23 -8.55
N LEU A 319 0.52 -16.69 -7.82
CA LEU A 319 -0.73 -15.94 -7.64
C LEU A 319 -0.50 -14.63 -6.90
N MET A 320 0.33 -14.63 -5.87
CA MET A 320 0.72 -13.42 -5.15
C MET A 320 1.47 -12.43 -6.04
N PHE A 321 2.35 -12.91 -6.92
CA PHE A 321 3.05 -12.08 -7.90
C PHE A 321 2.08 -11.42 -8.88
N LEU A 322 1.13 -12.18 -9.44
CA LEU A 322 0.08 -11.66 -10.32
C LEU A 322 -0.80 -10.63 -9.62
N LEU A 323 -1.17 -10.90 -8.37
CA LEU A 323 -1.93 -9.97 -7.55
C LEU A 323 -1.15 -8.67 -7.29
N GLY A 324 0.15 -8.76 -7.06
CA GLY A 324 1.05 -7.61 -6.90
C GLY A 324 1.06 -6.72 -8.15
N ILE A 325 1.17 -7.32 -9.34
CA ILE A 325 1.08 -6.62 -10.64
C ILE A 325 -0.28 -5.93 -10.78
N ALA A 326 -1.36 -6.68 -10.58
CA ALA A 326 -2.71 -6.16 -10.70
C ALA A 326 -2.93 -4.94 -9.79
N TRP A 327 -2.49 -5.02 -8.52
CA TRP A 327 -2.64 -3.90 -7.59
C TRP A 327 -1.70 -2.72 -7.85
N ALA A 328 -0.56 -2.94 -8.50
CA ALA A 328 0.24 -1.83 -9.02
C ALA A 328 -0.54 -1.01 -10.06
N PHE A 329 -1.20 -1.70 -10.99
CA PHE A 329 -2.03 -1.06 -12.03
C PHE A 329 -3.26 -0.40 -11.41
N GLY A 330 -3.94 -1.06 -10.48
CA GLY A 330 -5.12 -0.53 -9.77
C GLY A 330 -4.81 0.74 -8.98
N LYS A 331 -3.65 0.82 -8.33
CA LYS A 331 -3.23 2.04 -7.62
C LYS A 331 -3.10 3.25 -8.55
N ALA A 332 -2.66 3.04 -9.77
CA ALA A 332 -2.56 4.11 -10.77
C ALA A 332 -3.91 4.44 -11.38
N SER A 333 -4.73 3.43 -11.72
CA SER A 333 -6.03 3.64 -12.37
C SER A 333 -7.03 4.37 -11.49
N VAL A 334 -7.02 4.14 -10.18
CA VAL A 334 -7.88 4.91 -9.25
C VAL A 334 -7.48 6.39 -9.23
N PHE A 335 -6.19 6.73 -9.28
CA PHE A 335 -5.76 8.12 -9.37
C PHE A 335 -6.07 8.74 -10.73
N LYS A 336 -6.11 7.94 -11.79
CA LYS A 336 -6.58 8.41 -13.10
C LYS A 336 -8.06 8.80 -13.07
N TYR A 337 -8.94 8.00 -12.43
CA TYR A 337 -10.33 8.39 -12.19
C TYR A 337 -10.44 9.75 -11.50
N ILE A 338 -9.62 9.98 -10.46
CA ILE A 338 -9.65 11.24 -9.72
C ILE A 338 -9.26 12.42 -10.62
N SER A 339 -8.22 12.24 -11.45
CA SER A 339 -7.77 13.31 -12.35
C SER A 339 -8.79 13.62 -13.46
N ASP A 340 -9.53 12.62 -13.93
CA ASP A 340 -10.52 12.78 -14.98
C ASP A 340 -11.82 13.39 -14.43
N ASP A 341 -12.32 12.91 -13.28
CA ASP A 341 -13.60 13.34 -12.71
C ASP A 341 -13.52 14.62 -11.87
N TYR A 342 -12.35 14.91 -11.27
CA TYR A 342 -12.14 16.05 -10.35
C TYR A 342 -10.93 16.91 -10.71
N PRO A 343 -10.83 17.44 -11.95
CA PRO A 343 -9.64 18.16 -12.40
C PRO A 343 -9.34 19.42 -11.57
N THR A 344 -10.35 20.05 -10.97
CA THR A 344 -10.20 21.23 -10.11
C THR A 344 -9.91 20.90 -8.64
N ASN A 345 -10.25 19.70 -8.18
CA ASN A 345 -10.16 19.27 -6.78
C ASN A 345 -9.28 18.02 -6.59
N ILE A 346 -8.35 17.77 -7.51
CA ILE A 346 -7.48 16.57 -7.51
C ILE A 346 -6.82 16.37 -6.15
N GLY A 347 -6.23 17.41 -5.57
CA GLY A 347 -5.51 17.33 -4.29
C GLY A 347 -6.40 16.88 -3.13
N THR A 348 -7.60 17.47 -3.03
CA THR A 348 -8.56 17.15 -1.98
C THR A 348 -9.06 15.71 -2.08
N VAL A 349 -9.52 15.30 -3.28
CA VAL A 349 -10.06 13.95 -3.49
C VAL A 349 -8.96 12.89 -3.36
N SER A 350 -7.75 13.16 -3.88
CA SER A 350 -6.59 12.26 -3.71
C SER A 350 -6.20 12.10 -2.24
N GLY A 351 -6.29 13.17 -1.45
CA GLY A 351 -6.03 13.13 -0.01
C GLY A 351 -7.01 12.22 0.72
N ILE A 352 -8.30 12.34 0.45
CA ILE A 352 -9.37 11.51 1.04
C ILE A 352 -9.22 10.06 0.62
N VAL A 353 -9.05 9.80 -0.67
CA VAL A 353 -8.89 8.44 -1.21
C VAL A 353 -7.60 7.80 -0.67
N GLY A 354 -6.51 8.60 -0.56
CA GLY A 354 -5.26 8.18 0.06
C GLY A 354 -5.40 7.83 1.54
N LEU A 355 -6.17 8.62 2.29
CA LEU A 355 -6.51 8.35 3.70
C LEU A 355 -7.32 7.05 3.82
N ALA A 356 -8.36 6.89 3.02
CA ALA A 356 -9.21 5.69 3.04
C ALA A 356 -8.41 4.42 2.71
N GLY A 357 -7.54 4.46 1.69
CA GLY A 357 -6.66 3.35 1.38
C GLY A 357 -5.69 3.02 2.52
N GLY A 358 -5.15 4.05 3.18
CA GLY A 358 -4.31 3.85 4.36
C GLY A 358 -5.07 3.23 5.53
N LEU A 359 -6.28 3.70 5.82
CA LEU A 359 -7.14 3.10 6.86
C LEU A 359 -7.52 1.65 6.53
N GLY A 360 -7.73 1.30 5.25
CA GLY A 360 -7.85 -0.09 4.82
C GLY A 360 -6.61 -0.91 5.20
N GLY A 361 -5.41 -0.36 4.96
CA GLY A 361 -4.15 -0.98 5.38
C GLY A 361 -3.97 -1.12 6.89
N PHE A 362 -4.64 -0.30 7.69
CA PHE A 362 -4.68 -0.41 9.15
C PHE A 362 -5.67 -1.49 9.62
N VAL A 363 -6.89 -1.46 9.11
CA VAL A 363 -7.97 -2.36 9.59
C VAL A 363 -7.75 -3.81 9.15
N LEU A 364 -7.31 -4.02 7.91
CA LEU A 364 -7.20 -5.36 7.33
C LEU A 364 -6.26 -6.31 8.09
N PRO A 365 -5.03 -5.94 8.51
CA PRO A 365 -4.18 -6.86 9.28
C PRO A 365 -4.78 -7.27 10.63
N ILE A 366 -5.51 -6.37 11.27
CA ILE A 366 -6.23 -6.65 12.52
C ILE A 366 -7.33 -7.69 12.25
N MET A 367 -8.10 -7.50 11.18
CA MET A 367 -9.14 -8.44 10.77
C MET A 367 -8.57 -9.80 10.34
N PHE A 368 -7.41 -9.81 9.66
CA PHE A 368 -6.71 -11.06 9.33
C PHE A 368 -6.34 -11.85 10.59
N GLY A 369 -5.82 -11.15 11.61
CA GLY A 369 -5.51 -11.73 12.89
C GLY A 369 -6.75 -12.26 13.62
N ALA A 370 -7.80 -11.45 13.72
CA ALA A 370 -9.05 -11.83 14.37
C ALA A 370 -9.71 -13.04 13.70
N LEU A 371 -9.77 -13.08 12.38
CA LEU A 371 -10.29 -14.23 11.65
C LEU A 371 -9.44 -15.48 11.85
N MET A 372 -8.12 -15.34 11.90
CA MET A 372 -7.23 -16.47 12.18
C MET A 372 -7.41 -16.99 13.60
N ASP A 373 -7.54 -16.11 14.61
CA ASP A 373 -7.79 -16.51 16.00
C ASP A 373 -9.16 -17.19 16.17
N LEU A 374 -10.19 -16.71 15.44
CA LEU A 374 -11.55 -17.26 15.51
C LEU A 374 -11.71 -18.59 14.75
N THR A 375 -11.08 -18.72 13.59
CA THR A 375 -11.30 -19.86 12.69
C THR A 375 -10.18 -20.91 12.73
N GLY A 376 -8.98 -20.53 13.19
CA GLY A 376 -7.77 -21.34 13.07
C GLY A 376 -7.23 -21.44 11.63
N ILE A 377 -7.87 -20.79 10.65
CA ILE A 377 -7.56 -20.91 9.22
C ILE A 377 -6.69 -19.71 8.78
N ARG A 378 -5.45 -19.97 8.35
CA ARG A 378 -4.55 -18.87 7.90
C ARG A 378 -5.03 -18.21 6.61
N SER A 379 -5.63 -18.97 5.70
CA SER A 379 -6.17 -18.43 4.44
C SER A 379 -7.43 -17.57 4.60
N SER A 380 -8.00 -17.46 5.81
CA SER A 380 -9.14 -16.57 6.10
C SER A 380 -8.88 -15.10 5.75
N ALA A 381 -7.63 -14.66 5.80
CA ALA A 381 -7.22 -13.33 5.31
C ALA A 381 -7.60 -13.12 3.82
N PHE A 382 -7.35 -14.13 2.99
CA PHE A 382 -7.70 -14.09 1.56
C PHE A 382 -9.20 -14.23 1.33
N MET A 383 -9.91 -15.02 2.17
CA MET A 383 -11.38 -15.10 2.12
C MET A 383 -12.01 -13.74 2.38
N LEU A 384 -11.51 -12.99 3.37
CA LEU A 384 -11.96 -11.64 3.64
C LEU A 384 -11.72 -10.73 2.43
N MET A 385 -10.50 -10.73 1.90
CA MET A 385 -10.13 -9.90 0.75
C MET A 385 -10.95 -10.26 -0.49
N TYR A 386 -11.23 -11.54 -0.72
CA TYR A 386 -12.11 -12.01 -1.78
C TYR A 386 -13.51 -11.40 -1.65
N GLY A 387 -14.08 -11.40 -0.43
CA GLY A 387 -15.38 -10.77 -0.18
C GLY A 387 -15.38 -9.26 -0.40
N VAL A 388 -14.31 -8.56 0.00
CA VAL A 388 -14.17 -7.11 -0.21
C VAL A 388 -14.06 -6.77 -1.69
N VAL A 389 -13.35 -7.57 -2.48
CA VAL A 389 -13.27 -7.41 -3.94
C VAL A 389 -14.62 -7.67 -4.60
N TRP A 390 -15.40 -8.66 -4.13
CA TRP A 390 -16.77 -8.91 -4.58
C TRP A 390 -17.65 -7.67 -4.44
N VAL A 391 -17.64 -7.04 -3.28
CA VAL A 391 -18.40 -5.80 -3.04
C VAL A 391 -18.01 -4.74 -4.05
N SER A 392 -16.74 -4.58 -4.37
CA SER A 392 -16.26 -3.59 -5.33
C SER A 392 -16.66 -3.91 -6.77
N LEU A 393 -16.61 -5.19 -7.17
CA LEU A 393 -17.08 -5.64 -8.49
C LEU A 393 -18.59 -5.39 -8.67
N ILE A 394 -19.39 -5.73 -7.65
CA ILE A 394 -20.82 -5.48 -7.66
C ILE A 394 -21.10 -3.97 -7.77
N TRP A 395 -20.44 -3.17 -6.93
CA TRP A 395 -20.59 -1.71 -6.95
C TRP A 395 -20.23 -1.12 -8.32
N MET A 396 -19.09 -1.54 -8.90
CA MET A 396 -18.64 -1.09 -10.20
C MET A 396 -19.60 -1.52 -11.30
N TYR A 397 -20.09 -2.76 -11.29
CA TYR A 397 -21.09 -3.25 -12.25
C TYR A 397 -22.35 -2.37 -12.25
N TRP A 398 -22.94 -2.13 -11.06
CA TRP A 398 -24.17 -1.36 -10.95
C TRP A 398 -24.01 0.12 -11.31
N THR A 399 -22.89 0.72 -10.98
CA THR A 399 -22.69 2.17 -11.17
C THR A 399 -22.13 2.55 -12.54
N GLU A 400 -21.38 1.67 -13.17
CA GLU A 400 -20.65 1.98 -14.40
C GLU A 400 -21.09 1.09 -15.58
N VAL A 401 -20.98 -0.24 -15.44
CA VAL A 401 -21.23 -1.18 -16.55
C VAL A 401 -22.69 -1.15 -16.96
N ARG A 402 -23.60 -1.38 -16.01
CA ARG A 402 -25.05 -1.39 -16.28
C ARG A 402 -25.54 -0.05 -16.82
N ARG A 403 -25.01 1.06 -16.32
CA ARG A 403 -25.40 2.39 -16.81
C ARG A 403 -24.99 2.59 -18.27
N THR A 404 -23.81 2.14 -18.66
CA THR A 404 -23.32 2.22 -20.05
C THR A 404 -24.14 1.32 -20.97
N GLU A 405 -24.49 0.11 -20.52
CA GLU A 405 -25.35 -0.81 -21.27
C GLU A 405 -26.76 -0.22 -21.51
N LEU A 406 -27.36 0.40 -20.48
CA LEU A 406 -28.66 1.05 -20.60
C LEU A 406 -28.64 2.25 -21.55
N MET A 407 -27.59 3.07 -21.51
CA MET A 407 -27.40 4.19 -22.42
C MET A 407 -27.23 3.70 -23.87
N GLY A 408 -26.45 2.62 -24.08
CA GLY A 408 -26.27 2.01 -25.39
C GLY A 408 -27.59 1.45 -25.96
N ARG A 409 -28.38 0.76 -25.13
CA ARG A 409 -29.73 0.25 -25.54
C ARG A 409 -30.68 1.39 -25.91
N ASN A 410 -30.76 2.43 -25.11
CA ASN A 410 -31.61 3.58 -25.40
C ASN A 410 -31.19 4.30 -26.69
N ALA A 411 -29.88 4.45 -26.93
CA ALA A 411 -29.37 5.02 -28.18
C ALA A 411 -29.73 4.17 -29.39
N THR A 412 -29.66 2.85 -29.28
CA THR A 412 -30.05 1.92 -30.37
C THR A 412 -31.56 1.93 -30.63
N GLU A 413 -32.37 1.99 -29.56
CA GLU A 413 -33.83 2.14 -29.71
C GLU A 413 -34.26 3.47 -30.35
N PHE A 414 -33.55 4.57 -30.01
CA PHE A 414 -33.78 5.87 -30.67
C PHE A 414 -33.40 5.83 -32.16
N ALA A 415 -32.30 5.18 -32.50
CA ALA A 415 -31.85 5.04 -33.89
C ALA A 415 -32.74 4.12 -34.75
N LEU A 416 -33.51 3.21 -34.13
CA LEU A 416 -34.45 2.32 -34.82
C LEU A 416 -35.86 2.93 -34.96
N LYS A 417 -36.16 4.02 -34.24
CA LYS A 417 -37.46 4.70 -34.27
C LYS A 417 -37.45 6.01 -35.08
N GLY A 418 -36.29 6.44 -35.58
CA GLY A 418 -36.13 7.57 -36.51
C GLY A 418 -35.79 7.11 -37.93
#